data_15b24c0b6fd7fcd829510a5f12057404
#
_entry.id   15b24c0b6fd7fcd829510a5f12057404
#
_cell.length_a   1.000
_cell.length_b   1.000
_cell.length_c   1.000
_cell.angle_alpha   90.00
_cell.angle_beta   90.00
_cell.angle_gamma   90.00
#
_symmetry.space_group_name_H-M   'P 1'
#
loop_
_entity.id
_entity.type
_entity.pdbx_description
1 polymer ?
#
loop_
_entity_poly.entity_id
_entity_poly.type
_entity_poly.pdbx_seq_one_letter_code
_entity_poly.pdbx_strand_id
1 'polypeptide(L)'
;HQRAMELPSELTVLGDFNDVTFKSDTETTRFFRKDHEFWVNTPGSDGQPADFKVAYTFGFEPLQQYLLELPGGRLQPLGVAWDSEKKQWFHLYPGQGIDARNALHWTKTAQNANYMCVECHTTGFKRNFNAQQNSFASHWQALGVGCQSCHGPASGHLNWAIKADQADASRGFEQPLLSQTTNRGQVEICARCHALRSPLGDGYQHANALLDDYLPSALNAAQYEVDGKIKGEVFEYGSFTQSKMFAKGVACTDCHNPHSTQLKAQGNAVCTQCHNPAGKTAAPGVDGSGLRAKDYDSPAHTKHPAGSPAAQCTACHMPGKLYMGNDLRHDHSFSVPNPAQSRALGAPDACMGCHRESKSDRVIEQFNTLFPGSQPHDGGYALALDQARKGSAGAARALQVQLARNDLPPIRRAALLAELGNYPSAQALTLISTALQSPDGDVREAAVRALSAMAAPQQIGQ
;
A
#
# COMPACT_ATOMS: atom_id res chain seq x y z
N HIS A 1 -9.72 3.99 -11.61
CA HIS A 1 -9.26 2.67 -12.07
C HIS A 1 -9.19 2.55 -13.59
N GLN A 2 -10.26 2.91 -14.34
CA GLN A 2 -10.32 2.76 -15.81
C GLN A 2 -9.24 3.58 -16.55
N ARG A 3 -8.81 4.70 -16.00
CA ARG A 3 -7.77 5.57 -16.56
C ARG A 3 -6.36 5.28 -16.02
N ALA A 4 -6.16 4.11 -15.43
CA ALA A 4 -4.87 3.76 -14.84
C ALA A 4 -3.75 3.64 -15.87
N MET A 5 -4.06 3.17 -17.09
CA MET A 5 -3.16 3.12 -18.25
C MET A 5 -3.99 3.27 -19.52
N GLU A 6 -3.58 4.18 -20.42
CA GLU A 6 -4.30 4.49 -21.68
C GLU A 6 -3.32 4.68 -22.84
N LEU A 7 -3.82 4.57 -24.08
CA LEU A 7 -3.05 5.00 -25.24
C LEU A 7 -2.94 6.52 -25.26
N PRO A 8 -1.78 7.09 -25.65
CA PRO A 8 -1.60 8.52 -25.71
C PRO A 8 -2.49 9.14 -26.80
N SER A 9 -3.23 10.15 -26.43
CA SER A 9 -4.11 10.95 -27.30
C SER A 9 -4.29 12.34 -26.73
N GLU A 10 -4.92 13.23 -27.47
CA GLU A 10 -5.29 14.59 -27.00
C GLU A 10 -6.20 14.56 -25.76
N LEU A 11 -6.93 13.47 -25.51
CA LEU A 11 -7.83 13.31 -24.38
C LEU A 11 -7.17 12.65 -23.17
N THR A 12 -6.12 11.86 -23.39
CA THR A 12 -5.51 11.03 -22.35
C THR A 12 -4.21 11.59 -21.82
N VAL A 13 -3.48 12.37 -22.62
CA VAL A 13 -2.24 13.04 -22.21
C VAL A 13 -2.58 14.34 -21.48
N LEU A 14 -2.21 14.43 -20.21
CA LEU A 14 -2.46 15.60 -19.37
C LEU A 14 -1.31 16.59 -19.37
N GLY A 15 -0.09 16.11 -19.59
CA GLY A 15 1.13 16.90 -19.57
C GLY A 15 1.25 17.85 -20.76
N ASP A 16 2.01 18.91 -20.58
CA ASP A 16 2.28 19.88 -21.62
C ASP A 16 3.38 19.36 -22.57
N PHE A 17 2.99 18.99 -23.79
CA PHE A 17 3.89 18.57 -24.88
C PHE A 17 4.04 19.62 -25.98
N ASN A 18 3.83 20.91 -25.66
CA ASN A 18 3.97 22.01 -26.61
C ASN A 18 5.41 22.55 -26.65
N ASP A 19 6.38 21.65 -26.86
CA ASP A 19 7.79 21.97 -26.99
C ASP A 19 8.39 22.58 -25.70
N VAL A 20 8.02 22.01 -24.55
CA VAL A 20 8.49 22.48 -23.23
C VAL A 20 9.64 21.65 -22.73
N THR A 21 10.50 22.28 -21.92
CA THR A 21 11.67 21.65 -21.34
C THR A 21 11.61 21.69 -19.83
N PHE A 22 11.82 20.54 -19.19
CA PHE A 22 12.00 20.41 -17.75
C PHE A 22 13.47 20.08 -17.45
N LYS A 23 14.05 20.76 -16.46
CA LYS A 23 15.41 20.51 -15.95
C LYS A 23 15.33 19.97 -14.54
N SER A 24 15.87 18.78 -14.31
CA SER A 24 16.16 18.25 -13.00
C SER A 24 17.58 18.65 -12.55
N ASP A 25 18.02 18.10 -11.42
CA ASP A 25 19.37 18.35 -10.90
C ASP A 25 20.48 17.84 -11.84
N THR A 26 20.21 16.80 -12.59
CA THR A 26 21.21 16.08 -13.40
C THR A 26 20.86 16.00 -14.88
N GLU A 27 19.60 16.12 -15.24
CA GLU A 27 19.13 15.82 -16.59
C GLU A 27 18.14 16.86 -17.11
N THR A 28 18.05 16.96 -18.41
CA THR A 28 17.08 17.79 -19.13
C THR A 28 16.17 16.90 -19.96
N THR A 29 14.86 17.08 -19.82
CA THR A 29 13.85 16.39 -20.62
C THR A 29 13.01 17.40 -21.37
N ARG A 30 12.89 17.26 -22.68
CA ARG A 30 12.03 18.06 -23.55
C ARG A 30 10.81 17.23 -23.95
N PHE A 31 9.64 17.81 -23.85
CA PHE A 31 8.35 17.21 -24.21
C PHE A 31 7.81 17.91 -25.46
N PHE A 32 7.56 17.16 -26.50
CA PHE A 32 7.18 17.72 -27.79
C PHE A 32 6.29 16.78 -28.59
N ARG A 33 5.73 17.30 -29.69
CA ARG A 33 4.89 16.55 -30.62
C ARG A 33 5.61 16.38 -31.96
N LYS A 34 5.41 15.21 -32.57
CA LYS A 34 5.87 14.90 -33.91
C LYS A 34 4.80 14.06 -34.60
N ASP A 35 4.29 14.53 -35.73
CA ASP A 35 3.28 13.84 -36.54
C ASP A 35 2.04 13.38 -35.70
N HIS A 36 1.50 14.28 -34.86
CA HIS A 36 0.40 14.02 -33.90
C HIS A 36 0.71 13.02 -32.78
N GLU A 37 1.95 12.58 -32.66
CA GLU A 37 2.41 11.70 -31.59
C GLU A 37 3.13 12.48 -30.49
N PHE A 38 3.18 11.89 -29.29
CA PHE A 38 3.83 12.47 -28.11
C PHE A 38 5.24 11.88 -27.96
N TRP A 39 6.23 12.76 -27.84
CA TRP A 39 7.64 12.40 -27.77
C TRP A 39 8.36 13.09 -26.63
N VAL A 40 9.37 12.44 -26.11
CA VAL A 40 10.29 13.02 -25.13
C VAL A 40 11.73 12.90 -25.64
N ASN A 41 12.51 13.98 -25.50
CA ASN A 41 13.95 13.94 -25.66
C ASN A 41 14.56 13.97 -24.28
N THR A 42 15.29 12.92 -23.90
CA THR A 42 15.83 12.75 -22.55
C THR A 42 17.05 11.83 -22.60
N PRO A 43 17.97 11.87 -21.60
CA PRO A 43 19.10 10.96 -21.57
C PRO A 43 18.68 9.48 -21.57
N GLY A 44 19.28 8.71 -22.47
CA GLY A 44 19.13 7.26 -22.57
C GLY A 44 20.02 6.50 -21.58
N SER A 45 20.18 5.19 -21.80
CA SER A 45 21.01 4.32 -20.94
C SER A 45 22.52 4.64 -20.97
N ASP A 46 22.98 5.33 -22.01
CA ASP A 46 24.33 5.81 -22.22
C ASP A 46 24.53 7.26 -21.71
N GLY A 47 23.48 7.89 -21.19
CA GLY A 47 23.48 9.26 -20.72
C GLY A 47 23.40 10.30 -21.85
N GLN A 48 23.25 9.89 -23.10
CA GLN A 48 23.10 10.83 -24.22
C GLN A 48 21.61 11.10 -24.47
N PRO A 49 21.24 12.37 -24.76
CA PRO A 49 19.87 12.70 -25.13
C PRO A 49 19.44 11.98 -26.41
N ALA A 50 18.27 11.35 -26.38
CA ALA A 50 17.65 10.71 -27.52
C ALA A 50 16.14 10.92 -27.49
N ASP A 51 15.50 10.77 -28.66
CA ASP A 51 14.06 10.88 -28.80
C ASP A 51 13.40 9.54 -28.53
N PHE A 52 12.41 9.54 -27.62
CA PHE A 52 11.60 8.38 -27.29
C PHE A 52 10.13 8.71 -27.49
N LYS A 53 9.42 7.81 -28.16
CA LYS A 53 7.98 7.91 -28.33
C LYS A 53 7.26 7.48 -27.04
N VAL A 54 6.25 8.21 -26.62
CA VAL A 54 5.37 7.81 -25.53
C VAL A 54 4.51 6.64 -26.01
N ALA A 55 4.65 5.50 -25.35
CA ALA A 55 3.88 4.30 -25.64
C ALA A 55 2.51 4.31 -24.92
N TYR A 56 2.49 4.72 -23.67
CA TYR A 56 1.27 4.78 -22.84
C TYR A 56 1.32 5.96 -21.87
N THR A 57 0.15 6.50 -21.52
CA THR A 57 -0.06 7.30 -20.32
C THR A 57 -0.26 6.37 -19.14
N PHE A 58 0.20 6.76 -17.95
CA PHE A 58 0.25 5.92 -16.77
C PHE A 58 -0.16 6.73 -15.54
N GLY A 59 -1.30 6.38 -14.93
CA GLY A 59 -1.94 7.20 -13.91
C GLY A 59 -2.71 8.37 -14.50
N PHE A 60 -3.46 9.05 -13.63
CA PHE A 60 -4.33 10.14 -14.01
C PHE A 60 -4.33 11.28 -12.99
N GLU A 61 -4.47 10.95 -11.71
CA GLU A 61 -4.54 11.88 -10.60
C GLU A 61 -3.91 11.23 -9.35
N PRO A 62 -3.10 11.93 -8.56
CA PRO A 62 -2.67 13.33 -8.67
C PRO A 62 -1.52 13.55 -9.66
N LEU A 63 -0.96 12.48 -10.22
CA LEU A 63 0.12 12.55 -11.20
C LEU A 63 -0.13 11.64 -12.40
N GLN A 64 0.46 12.01 -13.53
CA GLN A 64 0.55 11.18 -14.71
C GLN A 64 2.00 10.99 -15.12
N GLN A 65 2.44 9.72 -15.25
CA GLN A 65 3.70 9.34 -15.87
C GLN A 65 3.50 8.90 -17.31
N TYR A 66 4.59 8.70 -18.01
CA TYR A 66 4.61 8.23 -19.39
C TYR A 66 5.51 7.02 -19.50
N LEU A 67 4.98 5.95 -20.10
CA LEU A 67 5.77 4.75 -20.39
C LEU A 67 6.44 4.88 -21.74
N LEU A 68 7.74 4.60 -21.77
CA LEU A 68 8.56 4.55 -22.97
C LEU A 68 8.94 3.09 -23.22
N GLU A 69 8.96 2.70 -24.49
CA GLU A 69 9.33 1.34 -24.87
C GLU A 69 10.81 1.27 -25.18
N LEU A 70 11.50 0.31 -24.57
CA LEU A 70 12.89 -0.04 -24.85
C LEU A 70 12.98 -1.43 -25.50
N PRO A 71 14.14 -1.75 -26.15
CA PRO A 71 14.35 -3.04 -26.79
C PRO A 71 14.03 -4.24 -25.87
N GLY A 72 13.49 -5.30 -26.46
CA GLY A 72 13.07 -6.50 -25.75
C GLY A 72 11.71 -6.36 -25.06
N GLY A 73 10.84 -5.47 -25.54
CA GLY A 73 9.48 -5.28 -25.03
C GLY A 73 9.41 -4.68 -23.62
N ARG A 74 10.47 -3.97 -23.20
CA ARG A 74 10.53 -3.31 -21.90
C ARG A 74 9.75 -2.03 -21.91
N LEU A 75 8.83 -1.90 -20.99
CA LEU A 75 8.12 -0.66 -20.69
C LEU A 75 8.79 -0.01 -19.48
N GLN A 76 9.20 1.24 -19.65
CA GLN A 76 9.92 1.99 -18.61
C GLN A 76 9.20 3.31 -18.31
N PRO A 77 8.81 3.56 -17.05
CA PRO A 77 8.23 4.84 -16.67
C PRO A 77 9.31 5.91 -16.63
N LEU A 78 9.04 7.05 -17.25
CA LEU A 78 9.91 8.21 -17.20
C LEU A 78 10.04 8.71 -15.75
N GLY A 79 11.24 9.12 -15.32
CA GLY A 79 11.48 9.68 -13.99
C GLY A 79 10.87 11.07 -13.76
N VAL A 80 10.39 11.71 -14.82
CA VAL A 80 9.67 12.99 -14.79
C VAL A 80 8.18 12.73 -15.01
N ALA A 81 7.34 13.28 -14.13
CA ALA A 81 5.90 13.13 -14.14
C ALA A 81 5.19 14.48 -14.24
N TRP A 82 3.93 14.45 -14.64
CA TRP A 82 3.04 15.60 -14.67
C TRP A 82 2.19 15.66 -13.39
N ASP A 83 2.28 16.74 -12.64
CA ASP A 83 1.37 17.03 -11.53
C ASP A 83 0.03 17.50 -12.11
N SER A 84 -1.01 16.70 -11.98
CA SER A 84 -2.31 16.98 -12.59
C SER A 84 -3.08 18.09 -11.88
N GLU A 85 -2.73 18.42 -10.63
CA GLU A 85 -3.33 19.51 -9.87
C GLU A 85 -2.64 20.84 -10.14
N LYS A 86 -1.30 20.87 -10.00
CA LYS A 86 -0.49 22.09 -10.17
C LYS A 86 -0.18 22.43 -11.63
N LYS A 87 -0.50 21.50 -12.56
CA LYS A 87 -0.25 21.66 -14.00
C LYS A 87 1.22 21.97 -14.30
N GLN A 88 2.12 21.16 -13.76
CA GLN A 88 3.57 21.33 -13.94
C GLN A 88 4.30 19.98 -13.99
N TRP A 89 5.44 19.97 -14.67
CA TRP A 89 6.38 18.85 -14.64
C TRP A 89 7.15 18.83 -13.32
N PHE A 90 7.45 17.65 -12.80
CA PHE A 90 8.31 17.46 -11.63
C PHE A 90 9.07 16.14 -11.72
N HIS A 91 10.20 16.04 -11.02
CA HIS A 91 10.97 14.80 -10.94
C HIS A 91 10.53 13.99 -9.72
N LEU A 92 10.39 12.66 -9.89
CA LEU A 92 9.92 11.77 -8.82
C LEU A 92 10.92 11.65 -7.65
N TYR A 93 12.18 11.89 -7.92
CA TYR A 93 13.29 11.79 -6.95
C TYR A 93 14.09 13.11 -6.90
N PRO A 94 13.48 14.22 -6.48
CA PRO A 94 14.15 15.51 -6.48
C PRO A 94 15.33 15.51 -5.50
N GLY A 95 16.45 16.13 -5.89
CA GLY A 95 17.65 16.27 -5.05
C GLY A 95 18.46 14.98 -4.84
N GLN A 96 18.13 13.87 -5.53
CA GLN A 96 18.84 12.60 -5.37
C GLN A 96 19.95 12.36 -6.40
N GLY A 97 20.17 13.29 -7.32
CA GLY A 97 21.24 13.19 -8.30
C GLY A 97 21.12 11.97 -9.24
N ILE A 98 19.89 11.62 -9.64
CA ILE A 98 19.63 10.49 -10.55
C ILE A 98 20.16 10.84 -11.94
N ASP A 99 21.14 10.08 -12.43
CA ASP A 99 21.65 10.13 -13.80
C ASP A 99 21.68 8.70 -14.41
N ALA A 100 22.12 8.57 -15.65
CA ALA A 100 22.14 7.29 -16.37
C ALA A 100 22.97 6.17 -15.69
N ARG A 101 23.83 6.49 -14.72
CA ARG A 101 24.61 5.53 -13.94
C ARG A 101 23.87 5.03 -12.71
N ASN A 102 22.88 5.78 -12.24
CA ASN A 102 22.12 5.47 -11.04
C ASN A 102 21.17 4.29 -11.30
N ALA A 103 21.00 3.38 -10.33
CA ALA A 103 20.09 2.24 -10.42
C ALA A 103 18.61 2.64 -10.51
N LEU A 104 18.26 3.85 -10.06
CA LEU A 104 16.90 4.40 -10.13
C LEU A 104 16.65 5.24 -11.41
N HIS A 105 17.64 5.34 -12.32
CA HIS A 105 17.40 5.99 -13.61
C HIS A 105 16.33 5.24 -14.41
N TRP A 106 15.50 5.96 -15.13
CA TRP A 106 14.31 5.41 -15.81
C TRP A 106 14.62 4.24 -16.77
N THR A 107 15.84 4.16 -17.31
CA THR A 107 16.26 3.05 -18.21
C THR A 107 16.67 1.78 -17.48
N LYS A 108 16.77 1.78 -16.15
CA LYS A 108 17.30 0.63 -15.38
C LYS A 108 16.24 -0.40 -15.02
N THR A 109 16.70 -1.60 -14.71
CA THR A 109 15.84 -2.74 -14.35
C THR A 109 14.95 -2.45 -13.12
N ALA A 110 15.44 -1.64 -12.16
CA ALA A 110 14.66 -1.23 -10.99
C ALA A 110 13.44 -0.37 -11.33
N GLN A 111 13.33 0.12 -12.58
CA GLN A 111 12.20 0.92 -13.06
C GLN A 111 11.36 0.16 -14.12
N ASN A 112 11.50 -1.17 -14.23
CA ASN A 112 10.78 -1.92 -15.26
C ASN A 112 9.29 -2.06 -14.94
N ALA A 113 8.44 -1.39 -15.74
CA ALA A 113 6.99 -1.38 -15.53
C ALA A 113 6.33 -2.74 -15.81
N ASN A 114 6.85 -3.55 -16.73
CA ASN A 114 6.31 -4.89 -17.01
C ASN A 114 6.33 -5.77 -15.75
N TYR A 115 7.29 -5.54 -14.85
CA TYR A 115 7.43 -6.31 -13.62
C TYR A 115 6.72 -5.67 -12.43
N MET A 116 6.70 -4.35 -12.33
CA MET A 116 6.31 -3.64 -11.11
C MET A 116 4.92 -3.02 -11.19
N CYS A 117 4.48 -2.56 -12.36
CA CYS A 117 3.40 -1.58 -12.45
C CYS A 117 2.23 -2.04 -13.31
N VAL A 118 2.50 -2.56 -14.52
CA VAL A 118 1.49 -2.78 -15.57
C VAL A 118 0.39 -3.74 -15.13
N GLU A 119 0.71 -4.72 -14.29
CA GLU A 119 -0.26 -5.69 -13.78
C GLU A 119 -1.39 -5.02 -12.97
N CYS A 120 -1.06 -4.01 -12.16
CA CYS A 120 -2.04 -3.26 -11.36
C CYS A 120 -2.76 -2.18 -12.18
N HIS A 121 -2.25 -1.84 -13.37
CA HIS A 121 -2.78 -0.76 -14.21
C HIS A 121 -3.48 -1.24 -15.48
N THR A 122 -3.62 -2.57 -15.64
CA THR A 122 -4.32 -3.19 -16.78
C THR A 122 -5.24 -4.31 -16.31
N THR A 123 -6.04 -4.85 -17.22
CA THR A 123 -6.93 -5.98 -16.98
C THR A 123 -6.38 -7.23 -17.64
N GLY A 124 -6.28 -8.33 -16.89
CA GLY A 124 -5.87 -9.64 -17.42
C GLY A 124 -4.42 -9.69 -17.94
N PHE A 125 -3.52 -9.04 -17.19
CA PHE A 125 -2.10 -8.95 -17.53
C PHE A 125 -1.40 -10.30 -17.50
N LYS A 126 -0.55 -10.54 -18.51
CA LYS A 126 0.46 -11.59 -18.57
C LYS A 126 1.80 -10.97 -18.91
N ARG A 127 2.79 -11.23 -18.10
CA ARG A 127 4.14 -10.67 -18.26
C ARG A 127 4.85 -11.29 -19.43
N ASN A 128 4.69 -12.61 -19.62
CA ASN A 128 5.32 -13.40 -20.66
C ASN A 128 6.83 -13.12 -20.78
N PHE A 129 7.53 -13.16 -19.64
CA PHE A 129 8.97 -12.94 -19.62
C PHE A 129 9.71 -14.18 -20.14
N ASN A 130 10.56 -13.99 -21.15
CA ASN A 130 11.48 -15.00 -21.64
C ASN A 130 12.87 -14.79 -21.06
N ALA A 131 13.28 -15.68 -20.14
CA ALA A 131 14.55 -15.57 -19.44
C ALA A 131 15.78 -15.80 -20.35
N GLN A 132 15.67 -16.67 -21.38
CA GLN A 132 16.77 -16.94 -22.30
C GLN A 132 17.07 -15.75 -23.22
N GLN A 133 16.02 -15.05 -23.66
CA GLN A 133 16.13 -13.86 -24.51
C GLN A 133 16.19 -12.57 -23.71
N ASN A 134 15.98 -12.64 -22.41
CA ASN A 134 15.86 -11.50 -21.51
C ASN A 134 14.89 -10.44 -22.09
N SER A 135 13.70 -10.87 -22.49
CA SER A 135 12.69 -10.05 -23.16
C SER A 135 11.29 -10.30 -22.62
N PHE A 136 10.42 -9.33 -22.85
CA PHE A 136 9.01 -9.39 -22.48
C PHE A 136 8.15 -9.46 -23.76
N ALA A 137 7.13 -10.31 -23.74
CA ALA A 137 6.02 -10.31 -24.67
C ALA A 137 4.72 -10.05 -23.91
N SER A 138 4.74 -8.99 -23.09
CA SER A 138 3.63 -8.66 -22.20
C SER A 138 2.33 -8.47 -22.95
N HIS A 139 1.25 -8.98 -22.38
CA HIS A 139 -0.10 -8.93 -22.93
C HIS A 139 -1.11 -8.60 -21.84
N TRP A 140 -2.17 -7.93 -22.21
CA TRP A 140 -3.34 -7.64 -21.37
C TRP A 140 -4.62 -7.71 -22.19
N GLN A 141 -5.73 -7.99 -21.51
CA GLN A 141 -7.04 -8.06 -22.17
C GLN A 141 -7.60 -6.66 -22.46
N ALA A 142 -7.33 -5.71 -21.56
CA ALA A 142 -7.72 -4.31 -21.71
C ALA A 142 -6.78 -3.39 -20.98
N LEU A 143 -6.63 -2.15 -21.50
CA LEU A 143 -5.99 -1.05 -20.81
C LEU A 143 -6.87 -0.56 -19.66
N GLY A 144 -6.23 -0.09 -18.60
CA GLY A 144 -6.90 0.32 -17.38
C GLY A 144 -7.47 -0.87 -16.57
N VAL A 145 -7.93 -0.58 -15.35
CA VAL A 145 -8.52 -1.57 -14.46
C VAL A 145 -10.03 -1.62 -14.71
N GLY A 146 -10.45 -2.60 -15.50
CA GLY A 146 -11.86 -2.81 -15.87
C GLY A 146 -12.61 -3.72 -14.88
N CYS A 147 -13.90 -3.94 -15.16
CA CYS A 147 -14.79 -4.73 -14.31
C CYS A 147 -14.22 -6.14 -14.01
N GLN A 148 -13.64 -6.77 -15.01
CA GLN A 148 -13.12 -8.13 -14.91
C GLN A 148 -11.93 -8.26 -13.94
N SER A 149 -11.20 -7.19 -13.68
CA SER A 149 -10.09 -7.23 -12.71
C SER A 149 -10.55 -7.59 -11.28
N CYS A 150 -11.79 -7.24 -10.93
CA CYS A 150 -12.38 -7.52 -9.63
C CYS A 150 -13.45 -8.64 -9.68
N HIS A 151 -14.27 -8.66 -10.74
CA HIS A 151 -15.43 -9.52 -10.85
C HIS A 151 -15.17 -10.82 -11.64
N GLY A 152 -13.99 -10.98 -12.23
CA GLY A 152 -13.70 -12.12 -13.10
C GLY A 152 -14.39 -12.05 -14.46
N PRO A 153 -14.38 -13.15 -15.23
CA PRO A 153 -15.00 -13.22 -16.54
C PRO A 153 -16.49 -12.83 -16.51
N ALA A 154 -16.91 -11.97 -17.43
CA ALA A 154 -18.25 -11.38 -17.41
C ALA A 154 -19.23 -11.96 -18.44
N SER A 155 -18.89 -13.01 -19.19
CA SER A 155 -19.78 -13.61 -20.20
C SER A 155 -21.08 -14.14 -19.60
N GLY A 156 -21.00 -14.80 -18.45
CA GLY A 156 -22.16 -15.26 -17.70
C GLY A 156 -23.05 -14.10 -17.24
N HIS A 157 -22.43 -13.01 -16.76
CA HIS A 157 -23.15 -11.79 -16.35
C HIS A 157 -23.88 -11.14 -17.54
N LEU A 158 -23.25 -11.04 -18.69
CA LEU A 158 -23.90 -10.49 -19.89
C LEU A 158 -25.13 -11.33 -20.27
N ASN A 159 -25.00 -12.67 -20.23
CA ASN A 159 -26.11 -13.56 -20.50
C ASN A 159 -27.24 -13.45 -19.45
N TRP A 160 -26.90 -13.24 -18.18
CA TRP A 160 -27.86 -12.97 -17.11
C TRP A 160 -28.58 -11.64 -17.33
N ALA A 161 -27.85 -10.59 -17.68
CA ALA A 161 -28.40 -9.23 -17.82
C ALA A 161 -29.45 -9.09 -18.93
N ILE A 162 -29.38 -9.93 -19.98
CA ILE A 162 -30.36 -9.92 -21.07
C ILE A 162 -31.56 -10.84 -20.83
N LYS A 163 -31.55 -11.65 -19.77
CA LYS A 163 -32.71 -12.53 -19.45
C LYS A 163 -33.82 -11.73 -18.77
N ALA A 164 -35.08 -12.13 -19.05
CA ALA A 164 -36.24 -11.53 -18.39
C ALA A 164 -36.33 -11.89 -16.90
N ASP A 165 -35.86 -13.08 -16.52
CA ASP A 165 -35.78 -13.54 -15.14
C ASP A 165 -34.36 -13.35 -14.62
N GLN A 166 -34.20 -12.44 -13.67
CA GLN A 166 -32.93 -12.08 -13.04
C GLN A 166 -32.84 -12.58 -11.58
N ALA A 167 -33.50 -13.71 -11.28
CA ALA A 167 -33.57 -14.26 -9.92
C ALA A 167 -32.24 -14.80 -9.39
N ASP A 168 -31.25 -15.05 -10.27
CA ASP A 168 -29.92 -15.53 -9.88
C ASP A 168 -29.15 -14.47 -9.06
N ALA A 169 -28.96 -14.79 -7.77
CA ALA A 169 -28.22 -13.90 -6.83
C ALA A 169 -26.76 -13.67 -7.20
N SER A 170 -26.13 -14.59 -7.95
CA SER A 170 -24.75 -14.40 -8.48
C SER A 170 -24.70 -13.37 -9.59
N ARG A 171 -25.84 -13.01 -10.17
CA ARG A 171 -25.95 -12.16 -11.36
C ARG A 171 -25.11 -12.67 -12.54
N GLY A 172 -24.91 -13.99 -12.61
CA GLY A 172 -24.10 -14.63 -13.65
C GLY A 172 -22.59 -14.44 -13.53
N PHE A 173 -22.08 -13.87 -12.44
CA PHE A 173 -20.66 -13.87 -12.15
C PHE A 173 -20.22 -15.22 -11.58
N GLU A 174 -19.04 -15.69 -11.99
CA GLU A 174 -18.42 -16.90 -11.45
C GLU A 174 -17.91 -16.69 -10.03
N GLN A 175 -17.51 -15.45 -9.72
CA GLN A 175 -17.01 -15.07 -8.41
C GLN A 175 -18.10 -14.46 -7.55
N PRO A 176 -18.09 -14.68 -6.22
CA PRO A 176 -19.02 -14.02 -5.31
C PRO A 176 -18.91 -12.49 -5.44
N LEU A 177 -20.04 -11.81 -5.43
CA LEU A 177 -20.04 -10.34 -5.34
C LEU A 177 -19.40 -9.93 -4.01
N LEU A 178 -18.80 -8.73 -3.96
CA LEU A 178 -18.15 -8.23 -2.74
C LEU A 178 -19.08 -8.25 -1.52
N SER A 179 -20.38 -8.01 -1.73
CA SER A 179 -21.41 -8.10 -0.68
C SER A 179 -21.68 -9.52 -0.18
N GLN A 180 -21.21 -10.56 -0.87
CA GLN A 180 -21.40 -11.98 -0.56
C GLN A 180 -20.13 -12.64 -0.04
N THR A 181 -19.04 -11.91 0.05
CA THR A 181 -17.74 -12.41 0.54
C THR A 181 -17.45 -11.89 1.94
N THR A 182 -16.55 -12.56 2.66
CA THR A 182 -16.06 -12.09 3.95
C THR A 182 -15.25 -10.80 3.78
N ASN A 183 -15.05 -10.02 4.85
CA ASN A 183 -14.18 -8.86 4.78
C ASN A 183 -12.76 -9.24 4.33
N ARG A 184 -12.21 -10.39 4.76
CA ARG A 184 -10.92 -10.88 4.30
C ARG A 184 -10.92 -11.12 2.80
N GLY A 185 -11.90 -11.87 2.27
CA GLY A 185 -11.99 -12.12 0.83
C GLY A 185 -12.11 -10.83 0.01
N GLN A 186 -12.88 -9.85 0.51
CA GLN A 186 -12.97 -8.55 -0.13
C GLN A 186 -11.62 -7.78 -0.12
N VAL A 187 -10.94 -7.77 1.02
CA VAL A 187 -9.63 -7.13 1.14
C VAL A 187 -8.59 -7.80 0.25
N GLU A 188 -8.61 -9.13 0.13
CA GLU A 188 -7.69 -9.88 -0.75
C GLU A 188 -7.90 -9.57 -2.24
N ILE A 189 -9.14 -9.34 -2.68
CA ILE A 189 -9.42 -8.88 -4.05
C ILE A 189 -8.76 -7.52 -4.30
N CYS A 190 -8.89 -6.58 -3.36
CA CYS A 190 -8.26 -5.26 -3.46
C CYS A 190 -6.72 -5.35 -3.38
N ALA A 191 -6.21 -6.23 -2.52
CA ALA A 191 -4.79 -6.41 -2.27
C ALA A 191 -4.00 -6.95 -3.48
N ARG A 192 -4.67 -7.52 -4.48
CA ARG A 192 -4.01 -7.88 -5.75
C ARG A 192 -3.29 -6.69 -6.40
N CYS A 193 -3.78 -5.48 -6.14
CA CYS A 193 -3.19 -4.22 -6.57
C CYS A 193 -2.77 -3.32 -5.39
N HIS A 194 -3.56 -3.29 -4.31
CA HIS A 194 -3.33 -2.43 -3.14
C HIS A 194 -2.45 -3.08 -2.06
N ALA A 195 -1.44 -3.86 -2.48
CA ALA A 195 -0.37 -4.39 -1.63
C ALA A 195 0.97 -4.32 -2.35
N LEU A 196 2.04 -4.01 -1.64
CA LEU A 196 3.37 -4.34 -2.11
C LEU A 196 3.52 -5.86 -2.04
N ARG A 197 3.71 -6.51 -3.17
CA ARG A 197 3.69 -7.97 -3.29
C ARG A 197 4.61 -8.47 -4.39
N SER A 198 5.06 -9.69 -4.25
CA SER A 198 5.79 -10.42 -5.30
C SER A 198 4.84 -11.42 -5.96
N PRO A 199 4.77 -11.50 -7.30
CA PRO A 199 3.99 -12.52 -7.98
C PRO A 199 4.66 -13.89 -7.84
N LEU A 200 3.86 -14.93 -7.59
CA LEU A 200 4.32 -16.32 -7.55
C LEU A 200 4.25 -16.99 -8.94
N GLY A 201 3.51 -16.38 -9.85
CA GLY A 201 3.34 -16.83 -11.23
C GLY A 201 3.23 -15.68 -12.22
N ASP A 202 2.60 -15.94 -13.36
CA ASP A 202 2.32 -14.93 -14.37
C ASP A 202 0.83 -14.61 -14.43
N GLY A 203 0.42 -13.60 -13.68
CA GLY A 203 -0.97 -13.20 -13.44
C GLY A 203 -1.63 -14.00 -12.32
N TYR A 204 -2.92 -13.78 -12.09
CA TYR A 204 -3.70 -14.38 -11.00
C TYR A 204 -4.94 -15.11 -11.52
N GLN A 205 -5.51 -15.97 -10.67
CA GLN A 205 -6.81 -16.60 -10.86
C GLN A 205 -7.81 -15.93 -9.91
N HIS A 206 -8.97 -15.54 -10.41
CA HIS A 206 -9.98 -14.85 -9.58
C HIS A 206 -10.50 -15.71 -8.41
N ALA A 207 -10.55 -17.03 -8.56
CA ALA A 207 -10.99 -17.96 -7.54
C ALA A 207 -9.95 -18.21 -6.42
N ASN A 208 -8.69 -17.88 -6.65
CA ASN A 208 -7.62 -18.12 -5.71
C ASN A 208 -7.62 -17.13 -4.55
N ALA A 209 -7.16 -17.57 -3.38
CA ALA A 209 -6.77 -16.68 -2.30
C ALA A 209 -5.54 -15.85 -2.71
N LEU A 210 -5.33 -14.70 -2.07
CA LEU A 210 -4.20 -13.81 -2.41
C LEU A 210 -2.85 -14.53 -2.37
N LEU A 211 -2.64 -15.37 -1.37
CA LEU A 211 -1.37 -16.09 -1.16
C LEU A 211 -1.12 -17.24 -2.14
N ASP A 212 -2.10 -17.62 -2.95
CA ASP A 212 -1.89 -18.62 -4.01
C ASP A 212 -1.21 -18.01 -5.24
N ASP A 213 -1.43 -16.71 -5.48
CA ASP A 213 -0.89 -16.01 -6.65
C ASP A 213 0.22 -15.00 -6.28
N TYR A 214 0.22 -14.50 -5.05
CA TYR A 214 1.11 -13.42 -4.60
C TYR A 214 1.66 -13.65 -3.20
N LEU A 215 2.84 -13.11 -2.97
CA LEU A 215 3.44 -13.00 -1.65
C LEU A 215 3.47 -11.53 -1.22
N PRO A 216 2.53 -11.07 -0.37
CA PRO A 216 2.55 -9.72 0.15
C PRO A 216 3.78 -9.45 1.00
N SER A 217 4.25 -8.20 1.01
CA SER A 217 5.35 -7.78 1.87
C SER A 217 4.94 -7.91 3.34
N ALA A 218 5.73 -8.65 4.11
CA ALA A 218 5.60 -8.68 5.55
C ALA A 218 5.90 -7.30 6.17
N LEU A 219 5.57 -7.12 7.47
CA LEU A 219 5.89 -5.91 8.23
C LEU A 219 7.40 -5.82 8.56
N ASN A 220 8.23 -5.83 7.52
CA ASN A 220 9.69 -5.80 7.66
C ASN A 220 10.24 -4.39 7.89
N ALA A 221 11.48 -4.29 8.39
CA ALA A 221 12.11 -3.03 8.78
C ALA A 221 12.38 -2.05 7.62
N ALA A 222 12.47 -2.54 6.37
CA ALA A 222 12.66 -1.70 5.21
C ALA A 222 11.38 -0.92 4.85
N GLN A 223 10.21 -1.51 5.12
CA GLN A 223 8.93 -1.05 4.63
C GLN A 223 8.00 -0.49 5.73
N TYR A 224 8.20 -0.90 6.99
CA TYR A 224 7.35 -0.51 8.11
C TYR A 224 8.15 -0.08 9.31
N GLU A 225 7.64 0.93 10.01
CA GLU A 225 8.13 1.31 11.33
C GLU A 225 7.86 0.21 12.35
N VAL A 226 8.52 0.26 13.48
CA VAL A 226 8.37 -0.79 14.53
C VAL A 226 6.97 -0.82 15.15
N ASP A 227 6.24 0.29 15.10
CA ASP A 227 4.84 0.39 15.55
C ASP A 227 3.81 -0.01 14.48
N GLY A 228 4.29 -0.42 13.29
CA GLY A 228 3.48 -0.88 12.18
C GLY A 228 3.03 0.20 11.20
N LYS A 229 3.40 1.46 11.41
CA LYS A 229 3.13 2.54 10.44
C LYS A 229 3.93 2.35 9.16
N ILE A 230 3.40 2.87 8.07
CA ILE A 230 4.04 2.82 6.76
C ILE A 230 5.34 3.63 6.75
N LYS A 231 6.43 3.01 6.31
CA LYS A 231 7.73 3.62 6.08
C LYS A 231 8.06 3.72 4.60
N GLY A 232 7.95 2.62 3.89
CA GLY A 232 8.12 2.54 2.44
C GLY A 232 6.82 2.72 1.66
N GLU A 233 6.87 2.56 0.34
CA GLU A 233 5.69 2.57 -0.52
C GLU A 233 5.08 1.17 -0.58
N VAL A 234 4.15 0.85 0.32
CA VAL A 234 3.62 -0.51 0.53
C VAL A 234 2.12 -0.66 0.29
N PHE A 235 1.44 0.41 -0.05
CA PHE A 235 -0.01 0.47 -0.20
C PHE A 235 -0.76 0.09 1.12
N GLU A 236 -2.04 -0.24 1.02
CA GLU A 236 -2.95 -0.27 2.18
C GLU A 236 -3.02 -1.62 2.90
N TYR A 237 -2.76 -2.73 2.20
CA TYR A 237 -3.01 -4.09 2.73
C TYR A 237 -2.36 -4.35 4.08
N GLY A 238 -1.03 -4.17 4.17
CA GLY A 238 -0.29 -4.50 5.39
C GLY A 238 -0.62 -3.59 6.56
N SER A 239 -0.94 -2.30 6.33
CA SER A 239 -1.38 -1.40 7.39
C SER A 239 -2.81 -1.68 7.82
N PHE A 240 -3.74 -1.91 6.87
CA PHE A 240 -5.15 -2.16 7.17
C PHE A 240 -5.35 -3.47 7.95
N THR A 241 -4.70 -4.54 7.55
CA THR A 241 -4.85 -5.86 8.20
C THR A 241 -4.29 -5.93 9.63
N GLN A 242 -3.52 -4.93 10.06
CA GLN A 242 -3.12 -4.73 11.46
C GLN A 242 -4.23 -4.14 12.33
N SER A 243 -5.25 -3.51 11.73
CA SER A 243 -6.23 -2.70 12.44
C SER A 243 -7.24 -3.54 13.21
N LYS A 244 -7.73 -2.99 14.32
CA LYS A 244 -8.87 -3.57 15.03
C LYS A 244 -10.14 -3.54 14.19
N MET A 245 -10.27 -2.59 13.26
CA MET A 245 -11.42 -2.51 12.36
C MET A 245 -11.45 -3.71 11.41
N PHE A 246 -10.34 -4.08 10.81
CA PHE A 246 -10.25 -5.31 10.02
C PHE A 246 -10.63 -6.56 10.85
N ALA A 247 -10.08 -6.68 12.06
CA ALA A 247 -10.40 -7.79 12.98
C ALA A 247 -11.89 -7.82 13.39
N LYS A 248 -12.61 -6.71 13.27
CA LYS A 248 -14.03 -6.55 13.57
C LYS A 248 -14.94 -6.64 12.32
N GLY A 249 -14.40 -7.10 11.20
CA GLY A 249 -15.19 -7.34 10.01
C GLY A 249 -15.29 -6.17 9.04
N VAL A 250 -14.64 -5.03 9.32
CA VAL A 250 -14.62 -3.88 8.40
C VAL A 250 -13.83 -4.24 7.14
N ALA A 251 -14.35 -3.84 6.00
CA ALA A 251 -13.75 -4.02 4.69
C ALA A 251 -13.54 -2.67 3.97
N CYS A 252 -12.81 -2.69 2.86
CA CYS A 252 -12.53 -1.48 2.08
C CYS A 252 -13.81 -0.76 1.65
N THR A 253 -14.85 -1.51 1.27
CA THR A 253 -16.11 -0.95 0.80
C THR A 253 -17.01 -0.39 1.90
N ASP A 254 -16.65 -0.51 3.17
CA ASP A 254 -17.38 0.21 4.22
C ASP A 254 -17.07 1.72 4.19
N CYS A 255 -15.89 2.08 3.70
CA CYS A 255 -15.43 3.47 3.58
C CYS A 255 -15.39 3.97 2.13
N HIS A 256 -15.01 3.12 1.16
CA HIS A 256 -14.83 3.45 -0.24
C HIS A 256 -15.91 2.87 -1.15
N ASN A 257 -16.24 3.61 -2.21
CA ASN A 257 -16.99 3.09 -3.35
C ASN A 257 -16.00 2.66 -4.43
N PRO A 258 -15.80 1.35 -4.68
CA PRO A 258 -14.78 0.87 -5.61
C PRO A 258 -15.05 1.25 -7.08
N HIS A 259 -16.30 1.57 -7.44
CA HIS A 259 -16.66 1.95 -8.80
C HIS A 259 -16.37 3.43 -9.10
N SER A 260 -16.62 4.32 -8.13
CA SER A 260 -16.36 5.76 -8.28
C SER A 260 -15.00 6.19 -7.72
N THR A 261 -14.32 5.32 -6.96
CA THR A 261 -13.09 5.60 -6.20
C THR A 261 -13.24 6.65 -5.08
N GLN A 262 -14.47 7.12 -4.84
CA GLN A 262 -14.78 8.12 -3.83
C GLN A 262 -15.05 7.50 -2.47
N LEU A 263 -14.87 8.28 -1.41
CA LEU A 263 -15.36 7.91 -0.08
C LEU A 263 -16.90 7.90 -0.07
N LYS A 264 -17.49 7.02 0.72
CA LYS A 264 -18.95 6.93 0.91
C LYS A 264 -19.55 8.14 1.64
N ALA A 265 -18.72 8.86 2.40
CA ALA A 265 -19.11 10.08 3.09
C ALA A 265 -17.94 11.07 3.14
N GLN A 266 -18.24 12.36 3.25
CA GLN A 266 -17.24 13.43 3.24
C GLN A 266 -16.60 13.63 4.63
N GLY A 267 -15.30 13.88 4.65
CA GLY A 267 -14.55 14.24 5.86
C GLY A 267 -14.74 13.22 7.00
N ASN A 268 -14.98 13.71 8.21
CA ASN A 268 -15.15 12.87 9.40
C ASN A 268 -16.40 11.98 9.36
N ALA A 269 -17.40 12.29 8.52
CA ALA A 269 -18.63 11.51 8.43
C ALA A 269 -18.39 10.04 8.03
N VAL A 270 -17.30 9.75 7.29
CA VAL A 270 -16.91 8.37 6.95
C VAL A 270 -16.49 7.57 8.19
N CYS A 271 -16.00 8.24 9.23
CA CYS A 271 -15.60 7.60 10.49
C CYS A 271 -16.78 7.53 11.49
N THR A 272 -17.57 8.61 11.55
CA THR A 272 -18.66 8.74 12.52
C THR A 272 -19.88 7.88 12.20
N GLN A 273 -19.94 7.21 11.03
CA GLN A 273 -20.93 6.16 10.79
C GLN A 273 -20.85 5.01 11.81
N CYS A 274 -19.67 4.78 12.42
CA CYS A 274 -19.43 3.79 13.47
C CYS A 274 -18.95 4.42 14.78
N HIS A 275 -18.03 5.39 14.72
CA HIS A 275 -17.48 6.09 15.88
C HIS A 275 -18.37 7.30 16.26
N ASN A 276 -19.53 7.04 16.87
CA ASN A 276 -20.60 8.01 17.09
C ASN A 276 -21.10 8.04 18.54
N PRO A 277 -21.92 9.04 18.91
CA PRO A 277 -22.47 9.14 20.26
C PRO A 277 -23.34 7.95 20.68
N ALA A 278 -23.90 7.19 19.74
CA ALA A 278 -24.68 5.99 20.05
C ALA A 278 -23.81 4.75 20.32
N GLY A 279 -22.53 4.76 19.92
CA GLY A 279 -21.63 3.62 20.01
C GLY A 279 -22.10 2.42 19.19
N LYS A 280 -22.68 2.66 18.01
CA LYS A 280 -23.31 1.64 17.15
C LYS A 280 -22.90 1.81 15.70
N THR A 281 -22.86 0.71 15.00
CA THR A 281 -22.73 0.67 13.54
C THR A 281 -23.94 -0.01 12.89
N ALA A 282 -24.30 0.45 11.69
CA ALA A 282 -25.26 -0.21 10.82
C ALA A 282 -24.57 -0.93 9.65
N ALA A 283 -23.24 -0.94 9.59
CA ALA A 283 -22.51 -1.60 8.52
C ALA A 283 -22.71 -3.13 8.59
N PRO A 284 -23.19 -3.75 7.51
CA PRO A 284 -23.45 -5.19 7.48
C PRO A 284 -22.15 -5.99 7.69
N GLY A 285 -22.22 -7.03 8.53
CA GLY A 285 -21.06 -7.91 8.79
C GLY A 285 -20.00 -7.36 9.74
N VAL A 286 -20.14 -6.11 10.21
CA VAL A 286 -19.22 -5.49 11.16
C VAL A 286 -19.64 -5.79 12.60
N ASP A 287 -18.71 -6.37 13.38
CA ASP A 287 -18.90 -6.56 14.81
C ASP A 287 -18.71 -5.22 15.57
N GLY A 288 -19.83 -4.56 15.87
CA GLY A 288 -19.86 -3.32 16.64
C GLY A 288 -19.56 -3.47 18.12
N SER A 289 -19.28 -4.68 18.63
CA SER A 289 -18.94 -4.89 20.03
C SER A 289 -17.67 -4.13 20.40
N GLY A 290 -17.69 -3.40 21.49
CA GLY A 290 -16.59 -2.56 21.95
C GLY A 290 -16.55 -1.13 21.37
N LEU A 291 -17.48 -0.77 20.47
CA LEU A 291 -17.69 0.63 20.13
C LEU A 291 -18.15 1.40 21.38
N ARG A 292 -17.55 2.55 21.61
CA ARG A 292 -17.90 3.40 22.76
C ARG A 292 -18.82 4.52 22.31
N ALA A 293 -19.92 4.70 23.04
CA ALA A 293 -20.82 5.84 22.88
C ALA A 293 -20.10 7.14 23.26
N LYS A 294 -19.66 7.89 22.27
CA LYS A 294 -18.90 9.13 22.44
C LYS A 294 -18.99 9.97 21.18
N ASP A 295 -19.06 11.30 21.35
CA ASP A 295 -18.87 12.22 20.25
C ASP A 295 -17.36 12.39 19.98
N TYR A 296 -16.90 11.68 18.96
CA TYR A 296 -15.50 11.72 18.53
C TYR A 296 -15.21 12.91 17.59
N ASP A 297 -16.25 13.53 17.01
CA ASP A 297 -16.09 14.69 16.12
C ASP A 297 -16.25 16.02 16.85
N SER A 298 -15.92 16.04 18.12
CA SER A 298 -16.01 17.22 18.98
C SER A 298 -14.64 17.71 19.45
N PRO A 299 -14.47 19.00 19.75
CA PRO A 299 -13.27 19.55 20.38
C PRO A 299 -12.91 18.89 21.73
N ALA A 300 -13.90 18.28 22.39
CA ALA A 300 -13.67 17.51 23.61
C ALA A 300 -12.80 16.26 23.37
N HIS A 301 -12.88 15.68 22.17
CA HIS A 301 -12.01 14.58 21.75
C HIS A 301 -10.80 15.08 21.00
N THR A 302 -10.98 15.88 19.96
CA THR A 302 -9.89 16.28 19.04
C THR A 302 -8.88 17.23 19.68
N LYS A 303 -9.30 17.99 20.72
CA LYS A 303 -8.54 19.07 21.36
C LYS A 303 -8.15 20.20 20.40
N HIS A 304 -8.84 20.28 19.27
CA HIS A 304 -8.67 21.31 18.24
C HIS A 304 -10.01 21.94 17.89
N PRO A 305 -10.02 23.18 17.36
CA PRO A 305 -11.26 23.85 16.96
C PRO A 305 -12.03 23.00 15.93
N ALA A 306 -13.35 22.91 16.11
CA ALA A 306 -14.21 22.20 15.18
C ALA A 306 -14.04 22.74 13.74
N GLY A 307 -14.03 21.84 12.76
CA GLY A 307 -13.87 22.18 11.34
C GLY A 307 -12.43 22.56 10.92
N SER A 308 -11.48 22.63 11.85
CA SER A 308 -10.07 22.85 11.50
C SER A 308 -9.46 21.61 10.84
N PRO A 309 -8.40 21.73 10.02
CA PRO A 309 -7.67 20.58 9.47
C PRO A 309 -7.19 19.61 10.57
N ALA A 310 -6.81 20.12 11.74
CA ALA A 310 -6.34 19.32 12.86
C ALA A 310 -7.48 18.57 13.60
N ALA A 311 -8.75 18.93 13.37
CA ALA A 311 -9.90 18.21 13.88
C ALA A 311 -10.34 17.05 12.96
N GLN A 312 -9.70 16.86 11.81
CA GLN A 312 -9.97 15.71 10.97
C GLN A 312 -9.48 14.41 11.62
N CYS A 313 -10.31 13.37 11.63
CA CYS A 313 -9.95 12.06 12.18
C CYS A 313 -8.67 11.51 11.56
N THR A 314 -8.50 11.71 10.25
CA THR A 314 -7.34 11.27 9.49
C THR A 314 -6.04 11.97 9.93
N ALA A 315 -6.09 13.22 10.38
CA ALA A 315 -4.91 13.94 10.82
C ALA A 315 -4.18 13.26 11.99
N CYS A 316 -4.93 12.57 12.86
CA CYS A 316 -4.40 11.89 14.03
C CYS A 316 -4.30 10.37 13.86
N HIS A 317 -5.33 9.73 13.26
CA HIS A 317 -5.46 8.27 13.19
C HIS A 317 -5.00 7.66 11.90
N MET A 318 -4.85 8.47 10.84
CA MET A 318 -4.38 8.07 9.52
C MET A 318 -3.40 9.13 8.97
N PRO A 319 -2.27 9.40 9.65
CA PRO A 319 -1.37 10.45 9.21
C PRO A 319 -0.92 10.21 7.76
N GLY A 320 -0.97 11.29 6.97
CA GLY A 320 -0.59 11.24 5.56
C GLY A 320 0.91 11.31 5.36
N LYS A 321 1.39 10.64 4.32
CA LYS A 321 2.76 10.71 3.84
C LYS A 321 2.75 10.91 2.33
N LEU A 322 3.63 11.77 1.83
CA LEU A 322 3.81 11.99 0.40
C LEU A 322 4.65 10.87 -0.21
N TYR A 323 4.12 10.29 -1.28
CA TYR A 323 4.80 9.35 -2.16
C TYR A 323 4.89 9.93 -3.57
N MET A 324 5.84 9.44 -4.36
CA MET A 324 6.02 9.86 -5.75
C MET A 324 5.99 11.39 -5.96
N GLY A 325 6.44 12.15 -4.96
CA GLY A 325 6.57 13.62 -5.02
C GLY A 325 5.31 14.43 -4.71
N ASN A 326 4.10 13.97 -5.05
CA ASN A 326 2.85 14.73 -4.83
C ASN A 326 1.64 13.88 -4.40
N ASP A 327 1.77 12.56 -4.31
CA ASP A 327 0.68 11.66 -3.93
C ASP A 327 0.60 11.49 -2.41
N LEU A 328 -0.34 12.18 -1.77
CA LEU A 328 -0.59 12.09 -0.32
C LEU A 328 -1.41 10.84 0.00
N ARG A 329 -0.78 9.85 0.60
CA ARG A 329 -1.47 8.63 1.05
C ARG A 329 -1.59 8.59 2.56
N HIS A 330 -2.75 8.17 3.05
CA HIS A 330 -3.06 8.02 4.46
C HIS A 330 -2.72 6.62 4.97
N ASP A 331 -2.10 6.52 6.15
CA ASP A 331 -1.82 5.24 6.80
C ASP A 331 -3.12 4.56 7.27
N HIS A 332 -3.39 3.35 6.79
CA HIS A 332 -4.59 2.58 7.10
C HIS A 332 -4.45 1.68 8.35
N SER A 333 -3.40 1.84 9.15
CA SER A 333 -3.28 1.12 10.43
C SER A 333 -4.24 1.63 11.51
N PHE A 334 -4.85 2.81 11.30
CA PHE A 334 -5.76 3.47 12.23
C PHE A 334 -5.17 3.56 13.63
N SER A 335 -3.95 4.03 13.71
CA SER A 335 -3.18 4.08 14.96
C SER A 335 -3.77 5.09 15.94
N VAL A 336 -3.63 4.81 17.23
CA VAL A 336 -3.92 5.79 18.28
C VAL A 336 -2.62 6.54 18.57
N PRO A 337 -2.58 7.87 18.42
CA PRO A 337 -1.37 8.65 18.65
C PRO A 337 -0.82 8.47 20.08
N ASN A 338 0.50 8.28 20.16
CA ASN A 338 1.24 8.31 21.43
C ASN A 338 2.63 8.91 21.19
N PRO A 339 2.78 10.24 21.33
CA PRO A 339 4.03 10.93 21.01
C PRO A 339 5.22 10.49 21.86
N ALA A 340 4.99 10.06 23.10
CA ALA A 340 6.06 9.54 23.96
C ALA A 340 6.62 8.22 23.41
N GLN A 341 5.75 7.29 23.02
CA GLN A 341 6.16 6.02 22.39
C GLN A 341 6.86 6.27 21.03
N SER A 342 6.26 7.13 20.20
CA SER A 342 6.84 7.46 18.88
C SER A 342 8.26 8.00 19.02
N ARG A 343 8.51 8.92 19.96
CA ARG A 343 9.84 9.43 20.23
C ARG A 343 10.81 8.36 20.75
N ALA A 344 10.35 7.53 21.70
CA ALA A 344 11.20 6.47 22.26
C ALA A 344 11.65 5.44 21.22
N LEU A 345 10.79 5.17 20.24
CA LEU A 345 11.04 4.20 19.17
C LEU A 345 11.61 4.82 17.88
N GLY A 346 11.69 6.14 17.79
CA GLY A 346 12.08 6.85 16.56
C GLY A 346 11.05 6.74 15.43
N ALA A 347 9.81 6.39 15.75
CA ALA A 347 8.72 6.29 14.79
C ALA A 347 8.06 7.65 14.51
N PRO A 348 7.45 7.87 13.33
CA PRO A 348 6.72 9.08 13.01
C PRO A 348 5.58 9.37 14.00
N ASP A 349 5.39 10.64 14.32
CA ASP A 349 4.39 11.12 15.26
C ASP A 349 3.37 12.04 14.56
N ALA A 350 2.09 11.77 14.73
CA ALA A 350 1.03 12.56 14.09
C ALA A 350 1.02 14.03 14.57
N CYS A 351 1.34 14.28 15.86
CA CYS A 351 1.37 15.63 16.42
C CYS A 351 2.50 16.45 15.81
N MET A 352 3.72 15.86 15.72
CA MET A 352 4.90 16.53 15.17
C MET A 352 4.77 16.77 13.66
N GLY A 353 3.88 16.09 12.97
CA GLY A 353 3.55 16.39 11.57
C GLY A 353 3.06 17.82 11.37
N CYS A 354 2.34 18.38 12.33
CA CYS A 354 1.83 19.75 12.32
C CYS A 354 2.60 20.68 13.26
N HIS A 355 2.96 20.22 14.46
CA HIS A 355 3.67 21.02 15.48
C HIS A 355 5.19 21.03 15.29
N ARG A 356 5.67 21.19 14.06
CA ARG A 356 7.09 21.07 13.66
C ARG A 356 8.03 22.03 14.38
N GLU A 357 7.53 23.23 14.68
CA GLU A 357 8.29 24.29 15.37
C GLU A 357 8.41 24.05 16.90
N SER A 358 7.64 23.11 17.43
CA SER A 358 7.61 22.80 18.85
C SER A 358 8.67 21.77 19.22
N LYS A 359 9.25 21.91 20.43
CA LYS A 359 10.09 20.85 21.00
C LYS A 359 9.24 19.63 21.32
N SER A 360 9.70 18.45 20.98
CA SER A 360 8.95 17.18 21.20
C SER A 360 8.58 16.95 22.66
N ASP A 361 9.44 17.35 23.62
CA ASP A 361 9.13 17.27 25.05
C ASP A 361 7.88 18.06 25.41
N ARG A 362 7.74 19.28 24.90
CA ARG A 362 6.56 20.12 25.12
C ARG A 362 5.29 19.50 24.52
N VAL A 363 5.39 18.91 23.33
CA VAL A 363 4.25 18.22 22.70
C VAL A 363 3.81 17.03 23.55
N ILE A 364 4.75 16.24 24.07
CA ILE A 364 4.47 15.10 24.95
C ILE A 364 3.81 15.56 26.27
N GLU A 365 4.33 16.61 26.88
CA GLU A 365 3.77 17.17 28.12
C GLU A 365 2.33 17.66 27.91
N GLN A 366 2.10 18.42 26.83
CA GLN A 366 0.76 18.87 26.46
C GLN A 366 -0.18 17.70 26.16
N PHE A 367 0.29 16.70 25.41
CA PHE A 367 -0.49 15.50 25.12
C PHE A 367 -0.92 14.78 26.43
N ASN A 368 0.01 14.57 27.36
CA ASN A 368 -0.28 13.92 28.64
C ASN A 368 -1.26 14.72 29.48
N THR A 369 -1.23 16.05 29.39
CA THR A 369 -2.20 16.95 30.08
C THR A 369 -3.58 16.84 29.44
N LEU A 370 -3.68 16.82 28.13
CA LEU A 370 -4.93 16.78 27.37
C LEU A 370 -5.57 15.39 27.35
N PHE A 371 -4.76 14.32 27.44
CA PHE A 371 -5.18 12.92 27.43
C PHE A 371 -4.58 12.15 28.60
N PRO A 372 -4.99 12.50 29.85
CA PRO A 372 -4.40 11.91 31.05
C PRO A 372 -4.60 10.38 31.07
N GLY A 373 -3.58 9.65 31.47
CA GLY A 373 -3.61 8.19 31.52
C GLY A 373 -3.56 7.47 30.18
N SER A 374 -3.28 8.18 29.08
CA SER A 374 -3.06 7.54 27.77
C SER A 374 -1.84 6.62 27.82
N GLN A 375 -2.05 5.37 27.38
CA GLN A 375 -1.01 4.35 27.27
C GLN A 375 -0.87 3.91 25.82
N PRO A 376 0.29 3.35 25.41
CA PRO A 376 0.43 2.70 24.11
C PRO A 376 -0.64 1.62 23.91
N HIS A 377 -1.33 1.65 22.77
CA HIS A 377 -2.45 0.75 22.48
C HIS A 377 -2.05 -0.59 21.83
N ASP A 378 -0.75 -0.80 21.60
CA ASP A 378 -0.21 -2.00 20.95
C ASP A 378 0.16 -3.12 21.92
N GLY A 379 -0.01 -2.89 23.23
CA GLY A 379 0.30 -3.86 24.29
C GLY A 379 1.77 -4.25 24.36
N GLY A 380 2.69 -3.39 23.91
CA GLY A 380 4.13 -3.61 23.91
C GLY A 380 4.69 -4.28 22.65
N TYR A 381 3.86 -4.45 21.59
CA TYR A 381 4.30 -5.01 20.33
C TYR A 381 5.48 -4.23 19.72
N ALA A 382 5.34 -2.91 19.60
CA ALA A 382 6.37 -2.07 18.98
C ALA A 382 7.69 -2.09 19.74
N LEU A 383 7.64 -2.10 21.08
CA LEU A 383 8.83 -2.19 21.92
C LEU A 383 9.55 -3.54 21.74
N ALA A 384 8.79 -4.65 21.70
CA ALA A 384 9.37 -5.97 21.50
C ALA A 384 10.05 -6.10 20.12
N LEU A 385 9.41 -5.54 19.08
CA LEU A 385 9.94 -5.53 17.72
C LEU A 385 11.20 -4.65 17.62
N ASP A 386 11.20 -3.47 18.26
CA ASP A 386 12.35 -2.58 18.34
C ASP A 386 13.56 -3.26 19.02
N GLN A 387 13.31 -3.88 20.17
CA GLN A 387 14.35 -4.65 20.87
C GLN A 387 14.92 -5.76 20.01
N ALA A 388 14.05 -6.48 19.28
CA ALA A 388 14.50 -7.57 18.40
C ALA A 388 15.35 -7.04 17.24
N ARG A 389 14.90 -6.00 16.56
CA ARG A 389 15.64 -5.41 15.43
C ARG A 389 16.97 -4.76 15.81
N LYS A 390 17.09 -4.33 17.08
CA LYS A 390 18.34 -3.78 17.66
C LYS A 390 19.25 -4.84 18.29
N GLY A 391 18.82 -6.10 18.37
CA GLY A 391 19.59 -7.15 19.05
C GLY A 391 19.74 -6.93 20.55
N SER A 392 18.78 -6.25 21.20
CA SER A 392 18.86 -5.87 22.60
C SER A 392 18.81 -7.07 23.54
N ALA A 393 19.42 -6.97 24.71
CA ALA A 393 19.29 -8.00 25.75
C ALA A 393 17.81 -8.21 26.11
N GLY A 394 17.37 -9.48 26.17
CA GLY A 394 15.97 -9.83 26.45
C GLY A 394 15.03 -9.79 25.24
N ALA A 395 15.49 -9.46 24.04
CA ALA A 395 14.68 -9.39 22.81
C ALA A 395 13.92 -10.71 22.55
N ALA A 396 14.57 -11.85 22.63
CA ALA A 396 13.92 -13.15 22.47
C ALA A 396 12.74 -13.34 23.44
N ARG A 397 12.92 -12.97 24.71
CA ARG A 397 11.87 -13.05 25.71
C ARG A 397 10.70 -12.09 25.41
N ALA A 398 11.00 -10.87 24.97
CA ALA A 398 10.00 -9.89 24.59
C ALA A 398 9.14 -10.39 23.41
N LEU A 399 9.77 -10.96 22.36
CA LEU A 399 9.07 -11.60 21.24
C LEU A 399 8.15 -12.73 21.71
N GLN A 400 8.66 -13.64 22.56
CA GLN A 400 7.90 -14.78 23.09
C GLN A 400 6.67 -14.33 23.89
N VAL A 401 6.80 -13.29 24.72
CA VAL A 401 5.69 -12.71 25.48
C VAL A 401 4.60 -12.17 24.56
N GLN A 402 4.99 -11.47 23.48
CA GLN A 402 4.04 -10.97 22.52
C GLN A 402 3.37 -12.10 21.71
N LEU A 403 4.13 -13.11 21.30
CA LEU A 403 3.60 -14.27 20.55
C LEU A 403 2.61 -15.11 21.37
N ALA A 404 2.70 -15.08 22.70
CA ALA A 404 1.75 -15.75 23.59
C ALA A 404 0.38 -15.07 23.64
N ARG A 405 0.22 -13.84 23.11
CA ARG A 405 -1.04 -13.11 23.11
C ARG A 405 -2.01 -13.67 22.06
N ASN A 406 -3.30 -13.78 22.43
CA ASN A 406 -4.35 -14.25 21.53
C ASN A 406 -4.98 -13.13 20.70
N ASP A 407 -4.83 -11.87 21.12
CA ASP A 407 -5.41 -10.68 20.48
C ASP A 407 -4.52 -10.03 19.42
N LEU A 408 -3.37 -10.65 19.14
CA LEU A 408 -2.40 -10.11 18.18
C LEU A 408 -2.89 -10.37 16.75
N PRO A 409 -3.02 -9.34 15.90
CA PRO A 409 -3.36 -9.53 14.49
C PRO A 409 -2.39 -10.49 13.79
N PRO A 410 -2.88 -11.38 12.89
CA PRO A 410 -2.05 -12.38 12.21
C PRO A 410 -0.78 -11.79 11.56
N ILE A 411 -0.89 -10.68 10.85
CA ILE A 411 0.25 -10.04 10.19
C ILE A 411 1.30 -9.49 11.19
N ARG A 412 0.87 -9.04 12.38
CA ARG A 412 1.81 -8.67 13.47
C ARG A 412 2.46 -9.89 14.09
N ARG A 413 1.71 -10.98 14.22
CA ARG A 413 2.27 -12.28 14.67
C ARG A 413 3.32 -12.78 13.67
N ALA A 414 3.04 -12.68 12.37
CA ALA A 414 3.98 -13.03 11.30
C ALA A 414 5.29 -12.21 11.41
N ALA A 415 5.19 -10.90 11.66
CA ALA A 415 6.38 -10.06 11.84
C ALA A 415 7.24 -10.47 13.05
N LEU A 416 6.61 -10.80 14.18
CA LEU A 416 7.35 -11.26 15.36
C LEU A 416 7.99 -12.64 15.16
N LEU A 417 7.32 -13.55 14.43
CA LEU A 417 7.87 -14.85 14.08
C LEU A 417 9.10 -14.72 13.18
N ALA A 418 9.03 -13.84 12.18
CA ALA A 418 10.16 -13.58 11.30
C ALA A 418 11.40 -13.11 12.09
N GLU A 419 11.20 -12.18 13.04
CA GLU A 419 12.31 -11.74 13.91
C GLU A 419 12.77 -12.82 14.89
N LEU A 420 11.86 -13.67 15.38
CA LEU A 420 12.20 -14.77 16.32
C LEU A 420 13.15 -15.80 15.67
N GLY A 421 13.12 -15.96 14.35
CA GLY A 421 14.07 -16.79 13.61
C GLY A 421 15.54 -16.40 13.82
N ASN A 422 15.81 -15.16 14.19
CA ASN A 422 17.16 -14.67 14.52
C ASN A 422 17.59 -14.99 15.97
N TYR A 423 16.72 -15.60 16.78
CA TYR A 423 16.94 -15.91 18.20
C TYR A 423 16.73 -17.40 18.47
N PRO A 424 17.59 -18.30 17.93
CA PRO A 424 17.39 -19.73 17.99
C PRO A 424 17.42 -20.26 19.45
N SER A 425 16.38 -20.99 19.82
CA SER A 425 16.22 -21.68 21.09
C SER A 425 15.17 -22.79 20.98
N ALA A 426 15.15 -23.75 21.91
CA ALA A 426 14.12 -24.80 21.94
C ALA A 426 12.70 -24.18 22.04
N GLN A 427 12.53 -23.12 22.82
CA GLN A 427 11.25 -22.43 22.95
C GLN A 427 10.86 -21.69 21.64
N ALA A 428 11.81 -21.02 20.98
CA ALA A 428 11.57 -20.41 19.68
C ALA A 428 11.15 -21.45 18.64
N LEU A 429 11.84 -22.58 18.58
CA LEU A 429 11.48 -23.67 17.67
C LEU A 429 10.07 -24.21 17.95
N THR A 430 9.68 -24.37 19.20
CA THR A 430 8.32 -24.79 19.57
C THR A 430 7.25 -23.79 19.08
N LEU A 431 7.45 -22.49 19.29
CA LEU A 431 6.53 -21.45 18.86
C LEU A 431 6.40 -21.38 17.33
N ILE A 432 7.53 -21.45 16.63
CA ILE A 432 7.56 -21.44 15.17
C ILE A 432 6.91 -22.71 14.61
N SER A 433 7.19 -23.89 15.17
CA SER A 433 6.56 -25.16 14.76
C SER A 433 5.05 -25.13 14.97
N THR A 434 4.57 -24.56 16.08
CA THR A 434 3.14 -24.36 16.32
C THR A 434 2.53 -23.41 15.27
N ALA A 435 3.24 -22.38 14.89
CA ALA A 435 2.78 -21.39 13.90
C ALA A 435 2.63 -21.98 12.48
N LEU A 436 3.31 -23.06 12.13
CA LEU A 436 3.11 -23.80 10.88
C LEU A 436 1.70 -24.39 10.76
N GLN A 437 1.00 -24.59 11.85
CA GLN A 437 -0.38 -25.09 11.88
C GLN A 437 -1.41 -23.95 11.95
N SER A 438 -1.00 -22.71 11.83
CA SER A 438 -1.92 -21.57 11.86
C SER A 438 -2.94 -21.66 10.71
N PRO A 439 -4.22 -21.33 10.94
CA PRO A 439 -5.18 -21.17 9.84
C PRO A 439 -4.83 -20.00 8.92
N ASP A 440 -4.05 -19.03 9.40
CA ASP A 440 -3.64 -17.85 8.64
C ASP A 440 -2.38 -18.13 7.82
N GLY A 441 -2.43 -17.82 6.50
CA GLY A 441 -1.34 -18.09 5.56
C GLY A 441 -0.11 -17.22 5.80
N ASP A 442 -0.29 -15.96 6.17
CA ASP A 442 0.83 -15.05 6.46
C ASP A 442 1.64 -15.54 7.66
N VAL A 443 0.96 -16.11 8.67
CA VAL A 443 1.60 -16.70 9.85
C VAL A 443 2.38 -17.96 9.49
N ARG A 444 1.81 -18.85 8.64
CA ARG A 444 2.52 -20.06 8.19
C ARG A 444 3.74 -19.72 7.35
N GLU A 445 3.61 -18.75 6.45
CA GLU A 445 4.73 -18.28 5.61
C GLU A 445 5.87 -17.73 6.47
N ALA A 446 5.57 -16.87 7.43
CA ALA A 446 6.55 -16.33 8.35
C ALA A 446 7.22 -17.41 9.20
N ALA A 447 6.48 -18.44 9.59
CA ALA A 447 7.05 -19.59 10.33
C ALA A 447 8.05 -20.38 9.46
N VAL A 448 7.76 -20.59 8.18
CA VAL A 448 8.70 -21.23 7.25
C VAL A 448 9.98 -20.40 7.10
N ARG A 449 9.86 -19.09 6.93
CA ARG A 449 11.04 -18.19 6.86
C ARG A 449 11.85 -18.20 8.14
N ALA A 450 11.19 -18.18 9.29
CA ALA A 450 11.85 -18.24 10.59
C ALA A 450 12.63 -19.53 10.78
N LEU A 451 12.06 -20.69 10.38
CA LEU A 451 12.79 -21.98 10.39
C LEU A 451 14.01 -21.96 9.47
N SER A 452 13.86 -21.40 8.27
CA SER A 452 14.97 -21.26 7.32
C SER A 452 16.10 -20.40 7.90
N ALA A 453 15.77 -19.31 8.59
CA ALA A 453 16.74 -18.44 9.26
C ALA A 453 17.47 -19.18 10.40
N MET A 454 16.76 -20.00 11.18
CA MET A 454 17.34 -20.80 12.26
C MET A 454 18.23 -21.94 11.74
N ALA A 455 17.89 -22.52 10.59
CA ALA A 455 18.64 -23.63 9.97
C ALA A 455 19.83 -23.15 9.14
N ALA A 456 19.89 -21.86 8.76
CA ALA A 456 21.02 -21.31 8.04
C ALA A 456 22.29 -21.46 8.87
N PRO A 457 23.38 -22.10 8.37
CA PRO A 457 24.61 -22.18 9.11
C PRO A 457 25.07 -20.76 9.48
N GLN A 458 25.46 -20.56 10.73
CA GLN A 458 26.13 -19.34 11.17
C GLN A 458 27.54 -19.29 10.57
N GLN A 459 27.64 -19.29 9.27
CA GLN A 459 28.87 -19.04 8.51
C GLN A 459 28.99 -17.58 8.17
N ILE A 460 29.00 -16.73 9.18
CA ILE A 460 29.48 -15.35 9.00
C ILE A 460 30.41 -15.09 10.19
N GLY A 461 31.69 -15.34 10.01
CA GLY A 461 32.72 -14.98 10.98
C GLY A 461 33.88 -15.94 11.00
N GLN A 462 34.51 -16.26 9.87
CA GLN A 462 35.93 -16.60 9.77
C GLN A 462 36.55 -15.83 8.63
#